data_a8ecb37257504a948ba40dae626b4860
#
_entry.id   a8ecb37257504a948ba40dae626b4860
#
_cell.length_a   1.000
_cell.length_b   1.000
_cell.length_c   1.000
_cell.angle_alpha   90.00
_cell.angle_beta   90.00
_cell.angle_gamma   90.00
#
_symmetry.space_group_name_H-M   'P 1'
#
loop_
_entity.id
_entity.type
_entity.pdbx_description
1 polymer ?
#
loop_
_entity_poly.entity_id
_entity_poly.type
_entity_poly.pdbx_seq_one_letter_code
_entity_poly.pdbx_strand_id
1 'polypeptide(L)'
;MSKFIEKTIANTFMEIAQGLETGSFGKRPKVALTGMGSEHGEENAMKAALMAAKEGIDVYYIGSLEAEGVITVKVADDEEGHKKMEEMLANKEVDAAVTMHYPFPIGVSTVGRVVTPGKGKEMFIATTTGTSSTDRIEGMIKNAIYGIIAAKTCGVKEPTVGILNVDGARQTEGALKTLAENGYDIHFAESSRADGGCVMRGNDMLVGSPDIMVTDSLTGNIMVKMLSSYTTGGSFEAMGYGYGPGIGEGYDRLVMIVSRASGAPVIAGAIKYAAQLVRGNIFKVAEEEFAAANKAGLKKLLEERKAAANKQAAPAEEVVAPPKEVVTGAIAGIEIMDLEDAVNVLWKNKIYAESGMGCTGPVVLVSDANLEKSIALLKEAGYVQ
;
A
#
# COMPACT_ATOMS: atom_id res chain seq x y z
N MET A 1 -44.59 -27.63 -9.71
CA MET A 1 -43.21 -27.13 -9.77
C MET A 1 -42.51 -27.58 -8.48
N SER A 2 -41.21 -27.95 -8.52
CA SER A 2 -40.51 -28.33 -7.27
C SER A 2 -40.41 -27.08 -6.38
N LYS A 3 -40.64 -27.24 -5.06
CA LYS A 3 -40.44 -26.16 -4.06
C LYS A 3 -39.10 -25.45 -4.19
N PHE A 4 -38.08 -26.14 -4.71
CA PHE A 4 -36.77 -25.60 -5.01
C PHE A 4 -36.83 -24.56 -6.15
N ILE A 5 -37.54 -24.88 -7.24
CA ILE A 5 -37.69 -23.97 -8.39
C ILE A 5 -38.48 -22.72 -8.00
N GLU A 6 -39.55 -22.84 -7.23
CA GLU A 6 -40.34 -21.71 -6.73
C GLU A 6 -39.52 -20.81 -5.84
N LYS A 7 -38.71 -21.36 -4.93
CA LYS A 7 -37.81 -20.62 -4.05
C LYS A 7 -36.71 -19.89 -4.87
N THR A 8 -36.15 -20.56 -5.88
CA THR A 8 -35.14 -19.96 -6.76
C THR A 8 -35.70 -18.77 -7.54
N ILE A 9 -36.91 -18.95 -8.14
CA ILE A 9 -37.59 -17.88 -8.86
C ILE A 9 -37.88 -16.67 -7.94
N ALA A 10 -38.46 -16.96 -6.75
CA ALA A 10 -38.75 -15.90 -5.78
C ALA A 10 -37.47 -15.13 -5.36
N ASN A 11 -36.37 -15.82 -5.06
CA ASN A 11 -35.10 -15.20 -4.73
C ASN A 11 -34.54 -14.35 -5.89
N THR A 12 -34.60 -14.84 -7.12
CA THR A 12 -34.15 -14.09 -8.31
C THR A 12 -34.97 -12.81 -8.52
N PHE A 13 -36.30 -12.85 -8.34
CA PHE A 13 -37.14 -11.67 -8.42
C PHE A 13 -36.84 -10.68 -7.29
N MET A 14 -36.58 -11.14 -6.07
CA MET A 14 -36.17 -10.29 -4.96
C MET A 14 -34.81 -9.61 -5.22
N GLU A 15 -33.82 -10.35 -5.75
CA GLU A 15 -32.52 -9.83 -6.13
C GLU A 15 -32.65 -8.76 -7.25
N ILE A 16 -33.50 -8.99 -8.24
CA ILE A 16 -33.76 -8.00 -9.31
C ILE A 16 -34.42 -6.75 -8.73
N ALA A 17 -35.43 -6.90 -7.87
CA ALA A 17 -36.11 -5.76 -7.26
C ALA A 17 -35.16 -4.94 -6.40
N GLN A 18 -34.34 -5.58 -5.57
CA GLN A 18 -33.30 -4.92 -4.78
C GLN A 18 -32.23 -4.26 -5.65
N GLY A 19 -31.82 -4.93 -6.75
CA GLY A 19 -30.86 -4.37 -7.71
C GLY A 19 -31.39 -3.10 -8.39
N LEU A 20 -32.67 -3.06 -8.72
CA LEU A 20 -33.33 -1.88 -9.29
C LEU A 20 -33.45 -0.73 -8.26
N GLU A 21 -33.74 -1.07 -7.00
CA GLU A 21 -33.87 -0.11 -5.92
C GLU A 21 -32.53 0.51 -5.50
N THR A 22 -31.48 -0.33 -5.42
CA THR A 22 -30.15 0.09 -4.93
C THR A 22 -29.15 0.41 -6.03
N GLY A 23 -29.46 0.11 -7.30
CA GLY A 23 -28.53 0.19 -8.43
C GLY A 23 -27.42 -0.88 -8.42
N SER A 24 -27.51 -1.89 -7.54
CA SER A 24 -26.49 -2.93 -7.37
C SER A 24 -27.09 -4.31 -7.55
N PHE A 25 -26.61 -5.07 -8.54
CA PHE A 25 -27.07 -6.44 -8.84
C PHE A 25 -26.09 -7.50 -8.29
N GLY A 26 -26.62 -8.61 -7.83
CA GLY A 26 -25.88 -9.75 -7.30
C GLY A 26 -25.89 -9.85 -5.76
N LYS A 27 -25.12 -10.81 -5.23
CA LYS A 27 -25.05 -11.03 -3.78
C LYS A 27 -24.52 -9.76 -3.08
N ARG A 28 -25.28 -9.25 -2.12
CA ARG A 28 -24.85 -8.10 -1.32
C ARG A 28 -23.66 -8.47 -0.46
N PRO A 29 -22.55 -7.72 -0.50
CA PRO A 29 -21.44 -7.93 0.42
C PRO A 29 -21.86 -7.69 1.85
N LYS A 30 -21.42 -8.54 2.75
CA LYS A 30 -21.63 -8.44 4.19
C LYS A 30 -20.38 -7.88 4.84
N VAL A 31 -20.48 -6.69 5.40
CA VAL A 31 -19.33 -6.01 5.99
C VAL A 31 -19.61 -5.70 7.46
N ALA A 32 -18.79 -6.22 8.36
CA ALA A 32 -18.82 -5.84 9.77
C ALA A 32 -18.14 -4.47 9.97
N LEU A 33 -18.65 -3.68 10.91
CA LEU A 33 -18.03 -2.45 11.39
C LEU A 33 -17.97 -2.46 12.91
N THR A 34 -16.77 -2.38 13.51
CA THR A 34 -16.67 -2.12 14.95
C THR A 34 -16.97 -0.64 15.23
N GLY A 35 -18.01 -0.37 16.00
CA GLY A 35 -18.52 0.99 16.22
C GLY A 35 -17.81 1.75 17.33
N MET A 36 -17.21 1.03 18.28
CA MET A 36 -16.55 1.60 19.46
C MET A 36 -15.11 2.03 19.14
N GLY A 37 -14.54 2.91 19.97
CA GLY A 37 -13.15 3.38 19.85
C GLY A 37 -12.95 4.62 18.97
N SER A 38 -14.00 5.17 18.33
CA SER A 38 -13.93 6.43 17.57
C SER A 38 -13.73 7.65 18.48
N GLU A 39 -12.80 8.55 18.13
CA GLU A 39 -12.63 9.84 18.80
C GLU A 39 -13.84 10.77 18.63
N HIS A 40 -14.69 10.48 17.63
CA HIS A 40 -15.93 11.23 17.34
C HIS A 40 -17.19 10.55 17.88
N GLY A 41 -17.02 9.55 18.74
CA GLY A 41 -18.12 8.80 19.34
C GLY A 41 -18.68 7.71 18.43
N GLU A 42 -19.48 6.83 19.05
CA GLU A 42 -20.08 5.66 18.37
C GLU A 42 -21.14 6.09 17.35
N GLU A 43 -21.82 7.22 17.55
CA GLU A 43 -22.79 7.78 16.61
C GLU A 43 -22.17 8.13 15.25
N ASN A 44 -20.89 8.54 15.23
CA ASN A 44 -20.15 8.79 13.99
C ASN A 44 -19.97 7.49 13.18
N ALA A 45 -19.66 6.37 13.84
CA ALA A 45 -19.55 5.07 13.20
C ALA A 45 -20.92 4.54 12.73
N MET A 46 -21.97 4.71 13.53
CA MET A 46 -23.35 4.36 13.13
C MET A 46 -23.80 5.15 11.92
N LYS A 47 -23.52 6.47 11.87
CA LYS A 47 -23.80 7.28 10.69
C LYS A 47 -23.12 6.77 9.44
N ALA A 48 -21.85 6.33 9.56
CA ALA A 48 -21.11 5.74 8.46
C ALA A 48 -21.75 4.41 7.98
N ALA A 49 -22.16 3.56 8.92
CA ALA A 49 -22.84 2.30 8.63
C ALA A 49 -24.13 2.54 7.82
N LEU A 50 -24.94 3.49 8.24
CA LEU A 50 -26.16 3.89 7.55
C LEU A 50 -25.91 4.48 6.14
N MET A 51 -24.82 5.24 5.99
CA MET A 51 -24.42 5.77 4.67
C MET A 51 -24.06 4.62 3.71
N ALA A 52 -23.28 3.64 4.18
CA ALA A 52 -22.86 2.50 3.36
C ALA A 52 -24.00 1.53 3.05
N ALA A 53 -24.91 1.30 3.99
CA ALA A 53 -26.05 0.41 3.82
C ALA A 53 -26.98 0.83 2.65
N LYS A 54 -27.10 2.14 2.42
CA LYS A 54 -27.87 2.71 1.30
C LYS A 54 -27.31 2.35 -0.09
N GLU A 55 -26.06 1.85 -0.15
CA GLU A 55 -25.39 1.49 -1.42
C GLU A 55 -25.39 -0.03 -1.69
N GLY A 56 -26.35 -0.77 -1.13
CA GLY A 56 -26.50 -2.19 -1.37
C GLY A 56 -25.46 -3.06 -0.65
N ILE A 57 -25.04 -2.65 0.54
CA ILE A 57 -24.12 -3.38 1.41
C ILE A 57 -24.89 -3.79 2.68
N ASP A 58 -24.78 -5.05 3.09
CA ASP A 58 -25.32 -5.51 4.36
C ASP A 58 -24.29 -5.19 5.46
N VAL A 59 -24.53 -4.12 6.18
CA VAL A 59 -23.63 -3.68 7.25
C VAL A 59 -24.02 -4.29 8.57
N TYR A 60 -23.09 -5.05 9.15
CA TYR A 60 -23.17 -5.62 10.50
C TYR A 60 -22.47 -4.68 11.47
N TYR A 61 -23.25 -3.88 12.17
CA TYR A 61 -22.74 -2.91 13.13
C TYR A 61 -22.51 -3.58 14.49
N ILE A 62 -21.26 -3.64 14.93
CA ILE A 62 -20.84 -4.23 16.20
C ILE A 62 -20.62 -3.10 17.20
N GLY A 63 -21.52 -2.95 18.17
CA GLY A 63 -21.49 -1.84 19.12
C GLY A 63 -22.72 -1.81 20.03
N SER A 64 -22.90 -0.68 20.73
CA SER A 64 -24.02 -0.50 21.67
C SER A 64 -25.29 0.08 21.03
N LEU A 65 -25.13 0.82 19.92
CA LEU A 65 -26.22 1.53 19.26
C LEU A 65 -27.01 0.63 18.30
N GLU A 66 -28.30 0.97 18.11
CA GLU A 66 -29.18 0.32 17.14
C GLU A 66 -29.76 1.36 16.16
N ALA A 67 -29.88 0.97 14.89
CA ALA A 67 -30.57 1.79 13.90
C ALA A 67 -31.23 0.91 12.84
N GLU A 68 -32.35 1.37 12.28
CA GLU A 68 -32.98 0.75 11.12
C GLU A 68 -32.08 0.88 9.89
N GLY A 69 -31.96 -0.20 9.11
CA GLY A 69 -31.12 -0.25 7.89
C GLY A 69 -29.74 -0.87 8.08
N VAL A 70 -29.35 -1.20 9.31
CA VAL A 70 -28.14 -1.97 9.62
C VAL A 70 -28.49 -3.17 10.53
N ILE A 71 -27.63 -4.19 10.52
CA ILE A 71 -27.78 -5.37 11.37
C ILE A 71 -26.93 -5.14 12.61
N THR A 72 -27.54 -4.86 13.75
CA THR A 72 -26.80 -4.59 15.00
C THR A 72 -26.40 -5.88 15.70
N VAL A 73 -25.12 -5.97 16.04
CA VAL A 73 -24.54 -7.00 16.91
C VAL A 73 -24.13 -6.31 18.21
N LYS A 74 -24.94 -6.48 19.26
CA LYS A 74 -24.69 -5.81 20.55
C LYS A 74 -23.49 -6.40 21.26
N VAL A 75 -22.64 -5.52 21.76
CA VAL A 75 -21.47 -5.82 22.59
C VAL A 75 -21.35 -4.78 23.69
N ALA A 76 -20.72 -5.15 24.81
CA ALA A 76 -20.59 -4.28 25.98
C ALA A 76 -19.42 -3.29 25.87
N ASP A 77 -18.34 -3.70 25.19
CA ASP A 77 -17.12 -2.90 25.05
C ASP A 77 -16.37 -3.22 23.75
N ASP A 78 -15.28 -2.51 23.51
CA ASP A 78 -14.45 -2.63 22.31
C ASP A 78 -13.74 -4.00 22.21
N GLU A 79 -13.35 -4.60 23.35
CA GLU A 79 -12.69 -5.92 23.37
C GLU A 79 -13.67 -7.02 22.94
N GLU A 80 -14.89 -7.03 23.49
CA GLU A 80 -15.95 -7.93 23.06
C GLU A 80 -16.29 -7.72 21.58
N GLY A 81 -16.30 -6.44 21.14
CA GLY A 81 -16.53 -6.08 19.73
C GLY A 81 -15.50 -6.70 18.79
N HIS A 82 -14.22 -6.61 19.14
CA HIS A 82 -13.14 -7.25 18.34
C HIS A 82 -13.25 -8.76 18.31
N LYS A 83 -13.51 -9.38 19.46
CA LYS A 83 -13.70 -10.82 19.55
C LYS A 83 -14.87 -11.29 18.68
N LYS A 84 -15.99 -10.55 18.73
CA LYS A 84 -17.18 -10.86 17.93
C LYS A 84 -16.91 -10.71 16.43
N MET A 85 -16.21 -9.66 16.03
CA MET A 85 -15.77 -9.46 14.65
C MET A 85 -14.94 -10.65 14.14
N GLU A 86 -13.97 -11.12 14.96
CA GLU A 86 -13.14 -12.29 14.62
C GLU A 86 -13.96 -13.56 14.46
N GLU A 87 -14.90 -13.81 15.35
CA GLU A 87 -15.82 -14.96 15.27
C GLU A 87 -16.64 -14.91 13.98
N MET A 88 -17.20 -13.74 13.63
CA MET A 88 -18.02 -13.57 12.43
C MET A 88 -17.22 -13.76 11.13
N LEU A 89 -15.97 -13.30 11.09
CA LEU A 89 -15.07 -13.54 9.96
C LEU A 89 -14.70 -15.02 9.85
N ALA A 90 -14.34 -15.67 10.95
CA ALA A 90 -13.97 -17.08 10.98
C ALA A 90 -15.14 -18.00 10.56
N ASN A 91 -16.35 -17.67 10.99
CA ASN A 91 -17.58 -18.40 10.65
C ASN A 91 -18.14 -18.03 9.25
N LYS A 92 -17.53 -17.08 8.54
CA LYS A 92 -18.01 -16.57 7.24
C LYS A 92 -19.43 -15.99 7.32
N GLU A 93 -19.79 -15.44 8.47
CA GLU A 93 -21.03 -14.70 8.66
C GLU A 93 -20.97 -13.34 7.94
N VAL A 94 -19.76 -12.76 7.88
CA VAL A 94 -19.45 -11.57 7.10
C VAL A 94 -18.32 -11.86 6.12
N ASP A 95 -18.30 -11.12 5.01
CA ASP A 95 -17.27 -11.25 3.96
C ASP A 95 -16.04 -10.40 4.24
N ALA A 96 -16.20 -9.32 5.04
CA ALA A 96 -15.13 -8.37 5.40
C ALA A 96 -15.46 -7.67 6.73
N ALA A 97 -14.45 -7.04 7.31
CA ALA A 97 -14.61 -6.19 8.48
C ALA A 97 -13.87 -4.85 8.33
N VAL A 98 -14.40 -3.79 8.95
CA VAL A 98 -13.79 -2.47 9.09
C VAL A 98 -13.62 -2.21 10.58
N THR A 99 -12.39 -1.88 10.99
CA THR A 99 -12.05 -1.63 12.39
C THR A 99 -10.99 -0.54 12.53
N MET A 100 -10.88 0.03 13.74
CA MET A 100 -9.92 1.11 14.03
C MET A 100 -8.54 0.58 14.45
N HIS A 101 -8.45 -0.67 14.79
CA HIS A 101 -7.20 -1.34 15.18
C HIS A 101 -7.25 -2.83 14.85
N TYR A 102 -6.14 -3.38 14.34
CA TYR A 102 -6.00 -4.81 14.09
C TYR A 102 -4.53 -5.22 14.09
N PRO A 103 -4.15 -6.28 14.83
CA PRO A 103 -2.79 -6.77 14.91
C PRO A 103 -2.46 -7.68 13.72
N PHE A 104 -2.10 -7.09 12.58
CA PHE A 104 -1.68 -7.88 11.42
C PHE A 104 -0.38 -8.64 11.69
N PRO A 105 -0.25 -9.88 11.22
CA PRO A 105 1.02 -10.61 11.28
C PRO A 105 2.08 -9.98 10.36
N ILE A 106 3.35 -10.23 10.66
CA ILE A 106 4.45 -9.84 9.75
C ILE A 106 4.24 -10.52 8.39
N GLY A 107 4.38 -9.78 7.32
CA GLY A 107 4.06 -10.21 5.95
C GLY A 107 2.72 -9.67 5.45
N VAL A 108 1.94 -9.02 6.32
CA VAL A 108 0.66 -8.39 5.96
C VAL A 108 0.74 -6.89 6.22
N SER A 109 0.39 -6.11 5.22
CA SER A 109 0.28 -4.65 5.33
C SER A 109 -0.91 -4.13 4.54
N THR A 110 -1.36 -2.92 4.87
CA THR A 110 -2.59 -2.38 4.31
C THR A 110 -2.35 -1.47 3.11
N VAL A 111 -3.25 -1.55 2.14
CA VAL A 111 -3.24 -0.69 0.95
C VAL A 111 -4.36 0.32 1.06
N GLY A 112 -4.02 1.56 1.45
CA GLY A 112 -4.96 2.66 1.55
C GLY A 112 -5.43 3.14 0.19
N ARG A 113 -6.58 3.85 0.17
CA ARG A 113 -7.09 4.50 -1.03
C ARG A 113 -7.49 5.93 -0.71
N VAL A 114 -6.89 6.88 -1.40
CA VAL A 114 -7.04 8.32 -1.17
C VAL A 114 -7.62 9.01 -2.39
N VAL A 115 -8.12 10.23 -2.18
CA VAL A 115 -8.50 11.15 -3.26
C VAL A 115 -7.45 12.26 -3.32
N THR A 116 -6.80 12.41 -4.45
CA THR A 116 -5.71 13.38 -4.62
C THR A 116 -6.25 14.81 -4.71
N PRO A 117 -5.64 15.78 -3.99
CA PRO A 117 -6.17 17.14 -3.93
C PRO A 117 -6.07 17.90 -5.25
N GLY A 118 -5.08 17.60 -6.09
CA GLY A 118 -4.83 18.35 -7.32
C GLY A 118 -5.80 18.04 -8.45
N LYS A 119 -6.25 16.78 -8.55
CA LYS A 119 -7.15 16.34 -9.65
C LYS A 119 -8.39 15.58 -9.18
N GLY A 120 -8.55 15.32 -7.89
CA GLY A 120 -9.63 14.47 -7.38
C GLY A 120 -9.54 13.02 -7.86
N LYS A 121 -8.36 12.57 -8.32
CA LYS A 121 -8.13 11.20 -8.77
C LYS A 121 -7.98 10.29 -7.56
N GLU A 122 -8.56 9.10 -7.62
CA GLU A 122 -8.30 8.07 -6.63
C GLU A 122 -6.93 7.45 -6.88
N MET A 123 -6.19 7.20 -5.79
CA MET A 123 -4.87 6.61 -5.83
C MET A 123 -4.70 5.64 -4.67
N PHE A 124 -4.10 4.48 -4.93
CA PHE A 124 -3.77 3.50 -3.90
C PHE A 124 -2.43 3.83 -3.27
N ILE A 125 -2.35 3.80 -1.94
CA ILE A 125 -1.11 3.98 -1.18
C ILE A 125 -0.66 2.63 -0.63
N ALA A 126 0.40 2.11 -1.15
CA ALA A 126 0.97 0.81 -0.78
C ALA A 126 2.35 1.00 -0.11
N THR A 127 2.47 1.06 1.23
CA THR A 127 1.49 0.66 2.25
C THR A 127 1.20 1.78 3.26
N THR A 128 0.24 1.57 4.16
CA THR A 128 -0.21 2.59 5.12
C THR A 128 -0.11 2.16 6.58
N THR A 129 -0.18 0.85 6.88
CA THR A 129 0.03 0.27 8.21
C THR A 129 0.37 -1.23 8.07
N GLY A 130 0.79 -1.85 9.16
CA GLY A 130 1.31 -3.22 9.13
C GLY A 130 2.77 -3.27 8.65
N THR A 131 3.30 -4.48 8.51
CA THR A 131 4.71 -4.72 8.19
C THR A 131 4.82 -5.88 7.20
N SER A 132 5.04 -5.56 5.92
CA SER A 132 5.19 -6.55 4.84
C SER A 132 6.53 -7.31 4.92
N SER A 133 7.57 -6.67 5.47
CA SER A 133 8.86 -7.28 5.80
C SER A 133 9.58 -6.45 6.85
N THR A 134 10.49 -7.08 7.60
CA THR A 134 11.43 -6.38 8.49
C THR A 134 12.55 -5.66 7.72
N ASP A 135 12.84 -6.07 6.48
CA ASP A 135 13.69 -5.33 5.56
C ASP A 135 12.85 -4.33 4.76
N ARG A 136 13.29 -3.07 4.73
CA ARG A 136 12.53 -1.96 4.12
C ARG A 136 12.34 -2.16 2.62
N ILE A 137 13.39 -2.54 1.90
CA ILE A 137 13.35 -2.68 0.45
C ILE A 137 12.51 -3.91 0.07
N GLU A 138 12.72 -5.03 0.75
CA GLU A 138 11.84 -6.21 0.61
C GLU A 138 10.38 -5.82 0.86
N GLY A 139 10.13 -5.03 1.91
CA GLY A 139 8.80 -4.49 2.22
C GLY A 139 8.21 -3.70 1.06
N MET A 140 8.97 -2.76 0.49
CA MET A 140 8.50 -1.93 -0.63
C MET A 140 8.25 -2.75 -1.92
N ILE A 141 9.07 -3.78 -2.20
CA ILE A 141 8.83 -4.71 -3.32
C ILE A 141 7.50 -5.44 -3.13
N LYS A 142 7.25 -5.99 -1.94
CA LYS A 142 5.98 -6.64 -1.62
C LYS A 142 4.80 -5.67 -1.66
N ASN A 143 4.98 -4.44 -1.17
CA ASN A 143 3.96 -3.40 -1.19
C ASN A 143 3.49 -3.09 -2.61
N ALA A 144 4.40 -3.08 -3.61
CA ALA A 144 4.01 -2.91 -5.01
C ALA A 144 3.03 -4.01 -5.46
N ILE A 145 3.30 -5.27 -5.13
CA ILE A 145 2.42 -6.40 -5.45
C ILE A 145 1.08 -6.26 -4.72
N TYR A 146 1.08 -5.86 -3.44
CA TYR A 146 -0.16 -5.64 -2.66
C TYR A 146 -1.00 -4.51 -3.27
N GLY A 147 -0.34 -3.44 -3.73
CA GLY A 147 -1.01 -2.35 -4.45
C GLY A 147 -1.66 -2.83 -5.75
N ILE A 148 -0.97 -3.65 -6.54
CA ILE A 148 -1.48 -4.25 -7.78
C ILE A 148 -2.71 -5.13 -7.48
N ILE A 149 -2.64 -5.98 -6.44
CA ILE A 149 -3.77 -6.82 -6.00
C ILE A 149 -4.98 -5.95 -5.68
N ALA A 150 -4.81 -4.91 -4.85
CA ALA A 150 -5.90 -4.03 -4.46
C ALA A 150 -6.52 -3.30 -5.67
N ALA A 151 -5.69 -2.73 -6.53
CA ALA A 151 -6.14 -1.99 -7.70
C ALA A 151 -6.85 -2.89 -8.73
N LYS A 152 -6.28 -4.04 -9.08
CA LYS A 152 -6.92 -5.03 -9.99
C LYS A 152 -8.25 -5.53 -9.42
N THR A 153 -8.31 -5.83 -8.13
CA THR A 153 -9.54 -6.23 -7.46
C THR A 153 -10.63 -5.15 -7.53
N CYS A 154 -10.24 -3.88 -7.50
CA CYS A 154 -11.15 -2.74 -7.68
C CYS A 154 -11.49 -2.43 -9.14
N GLY A 155 -11.04 -3.26 -10.09
CA GLY A 155 -11.41 -3.15 -11.52
C GLY A 155 -10.43 -2.34 -12.37
N VAL A 156 -9.29 -1.90 -11.83
CA VAL A 156 -8.22 -1.28 -12.63
C VAL A 156 -7.46 -2.40 -13.34
N LYS A 157 -7.64 -2.51 -14.66
CA LYS A 157 -7.11 -3.66 -15.43
C LYS A 157 -5.58 -3.67 -15.50
N GLU A 158 -4.99 -2.53 -15.77
CA GLU A 158 -3.55 -2.31 -15.95
C GLU A 158 -3.10 -1.17 -15.02
N PRO A 159 -3.04 -1.43 -13.68
CA PRO A 159 -2.70 -0.37 -12.74
C PRO A 159 -1.25 0.07 -12.89
N THR A 160 -1.03 1.37 -12.98
CA THR A 160 0.30 1.96 -13.08
C THR A 160 0.94 2.11 -11.70
N VAL A 161 2.21 1.70 -11.58
CA VAL A 161 3.00 1.70 -10.35
C VAL A 161 4.02 2.83 -10.36
N GLY A 162 3.97 3.68 -9.36
CA GLY A 162 5.01 4.66 -9.06
C GLY A 162 5.60 4.41 -7.67
N ILE A 163 6.87 4.69 -7.50
CA ILE A 163 7.59 4.47 -6.24
C ILE A 163 7.92 5.85 -5.67
N LEU A 164 7.43 6.15 -4.47
CA LEU A 164 7.78 7.40 -3.82
C LEU A 164 9.29 7.44 -3.55
N ASN A 165 9.94 8.58 -3.80
CA ASN A 165 11.37 8.78 -3.59
C ASN A 165 11.72 8.85 -2.10
N VAL A 166 11.63 7.70 -1.44
CA VAL A 166 12.09 7.44 -0.06
C VAL A 166 13.31 6.53 -0.13
N ASP A 167 13.99 6.36 1.00
CA ASP A 167 15.13 5.43 1.05
C ASP A 167 14.74 4.04 0.57
N GLY A 168 15.55 3.45 -0.29
CA GLY A 168 15.31 2.17 -0.92
C GLY A 168 14.49 2.24 -2.22
N ALA A 169 14.07 3.45 -2.67
CA ALA A 169 13.24 3.60 -3.87
C ALA A 169 13.93 3.07 -5.14
N ARG A 170 15.23 3.35 -5.30
CA ARG A 170 15.97 2.90 -6.49
C ARG A 170 16.22 1.40 -6.51
N GLN A 171 16.56 0.82 -5.35
CA GLN A 171 16.68 -0.64 -5.25
C GLN A 171 15.35 -1.33 -5.47
N THR A 172 14.25 -0.75 -4.98
CA THR A 172 12.90 -1.24 -5.25
C THR A 172 12.57 -1.16 -6.74
N GLU A 173 12.88 -0.04 -7.40
CA GLU A 173 12.72 0.13 -8.84
C GLU A 173 13.47 -0.96 -9.62
N GLY A 174 14.76 -1.15 -9.33
CA GLY A 174 15.58 -2.17 -9.99
C GLY A 174 15.02 -3.58 -9.81
N ALA A 175 14.59 -3.91 -8.59
CA ALA A 175 13.98 -5.20 -8.29
C ALA A 175 12.66 -5.43 -9.04
N LEU A 176 11.78 -4.43 -9.08
CA LEU A 176 10.50 -4.52 -9.81
C LEU A 176 10.71 -4.60 -11.32
N LYS A 177 11.70 -3.89 -11.90
CA LYS A 177 12.08 -4.00 -13.30
C LYS A 177 12.58 -5.41 -13.62
N THR A 178 13.41 -6.00 -12.76
CA THR A 178 13.86 -7.40 -12.92
C THR A 178 12.67 -8.38 -12.93
N LEU A 179 11.67 -8.19 -12.07
CA LEU A 179 10.46 -9.01 -12.11
C LEU A 179 9.67 -8.81 -13.40
N ALA A 180 9.57 -7.58 -13.90
CA ALA A 180 8.91 -7.29 -15.18
C ALA A 180 9.64 -7.95 -16.37
N GLU A 181 10.97 -7.86 -16.42
CA GLU A 181 11.80 -8.53 -17.43
C GLU A 181 11.64 -10.05 -17.38
N ASN A 182 11.40 -10.62 -16.21
CA ASN A 182 11.13 -12.05 -16.01
C ASN A 182 9.66 -12.42 -16.28
N GLY A 183 8.84 -11.47 -16.75
CA GLY A 183 7.46 -11.70 -17.20
C GLY A 183 6.38 -11.49 -16.16
N TYR A 184 6.66 -10.80 -15.04
CA TYR A 184 5.61 -10.29 -14.15
C TYR A 184 5.01 -9.02 -14.75
N ASP A 185 3.66 -8.98 -14.85
CA ASP A 185 2.92 -7.90 -15.49
C ASP A 185 2.86 -6.65 -14.61
N ILE A 186 3.85 -5.77 -14.74
CA ILE A 186 3.94 -4.47 -14.05
C ILE A 186 3.96 -3.34 -15.07
N HIS A 187 3.06 -2.38 -14.92
CA HIS A 187 3.03 -1.14 -15.68
C HIS A 187 3.59 -0.01 -14.83
N PHE A 188 4.73 0.55 -15.21
CA PHE A 188 5.32 1.67 -14.47
C PHE A 188 4.68 2.99 -14.91
N ALA A 189 4.33 3.83 -13.93
CA ALA A 189 3.87 5.19 -14.18
C ALA A 189 5.05 6.10 -14.52
N GLU A 190 4.77 7.16 -15.27
CA GLU A 190 5.72 8.25 -15.49
C GLU A 190 5.44 9.42 -14.55
N SER A 191 6.49 9.94 -13.91
CA SER A 191 6.43 11.16 -13.12
C SER A 191 6.01 12.35 -13.99
N SER A 192 5.27 13.28 -13.43
CA SER A 192 4.88 14.54 -14.08
C SER A 192 6.08 15.50 -14.35
N ARG A 193 7.27 15.11 -13.93
CA ARG A 193 8.51 15.88 -14.13
C ARG A 193 9.06 15.71 -15.54
N ALA A 194 9.89 16.69 -15.96
CA ALA A 194 10.50 16.67 -17.28
C ALA A 194 11.48 15.49 -17.51
N ASP A 195 12.07 14.96 -16.43
CA ASP A 195 12.97 13.80 -16.46
C ASP A 195 12.25 12.45 -16.44
N GLY A 196 10.91 12.44 -16.22
CA GLY A 196 10.10 11.22 -16.25
C GLY A 196 10.48 10.19 -15.18
N GLY A 197 10.31 8.90 -15.54
CA GLY A 197 10.65 7.77 -14.69
C GLY A 197 9.59 7.43 -13.65
N CYS A 198 9.70 6.26 -13.03
CA CYS A 198 8.69 5.76 -12.09
C CYS A 198 8.96 6.11 -10.61
N VAL A 199 10.08 6.80 -10.32
CA VAL A 199 10.36 7.30 -8.97
C VAL A 199 9.67 8.66 -8.81
N MET A 200 8.64 8.67 -7.96
CA MET A 200 7.68 9.76 -7.76
C MET A 200 8.11 10.73 -6.69
N ARG A 201 7.65 11.97 -6.79
CA ARG A 201 7.84 13.02 -5.79
C ARG A 201 6.51 13.58 -5.29
N GLY A 202 6.57 14.56 -4.37
CA GLY A 202 5.37 15.14 -3.76
C GLY A 202 4.34 15.67 -4.77
N ASN A 203 4.79 16.27 -5.89
CA ASN A 203 3.86 16.74 -6.94
C ASN A 203 3.09 15.58 -7.59
N ASP A 204 3.74 14.44 -7.83
CA ASP A 204 3.09 13.24 -8.39
C ASP A 204 2.01 12.70 -7.47
N MET A 205 2.25 12.77 -6.14
CA MET A 205 1.27 12.40 -5.13
C MET A 205 0.07 13.36 -5.14
N LEU A 206 0.30 14.67 -5.28
CA LEU A 206 -0.77 15.66 -5.27
C LEU A 206 -1.71 15.55 -6.47
N VAL A 207 -1.20 15.15 -7.63
CA VAL A 207 -2.00 15.00 -8.85
C VAL A 207 -2.42 13.55 -9.15
N GLY A 208 -1.89 12.58 -8.41
CA GLY A 208 -2.15 11.15 -8.67
C GLY A 208 -1.54 10.69 -9.99
N SER A 209 -0.23 10.94 -10.21
CA SER A 209 0.44 10.48 -11.43
C SER A 209 0.32 8.97 -11.61
N PRO A 210 0.65 8.11 -10.61
CA PRO A 210 0.38 6.68 -10.68
C PRO A 210 -1.04 6.35 -10.19
N ASP A 211 -1.47 5.13 -10.48
CA ASP A 211 -2.64 4.53 -9.82
C ASP A 211 -2.25 3.98 -8.43
N ILE A 212 -1.01 3.48 -8.31
CA ILE A 212 -0.45 2.92 -7.08
C ILE A 212 0.82 3.68 -6.73
N MET A 213 0.84 4.31 -5.56
CA MET A 213 2.03 4.93 -4.97
C MET A 213 2.63 3.96 -3.95
N VAL A 214 3.80 3.40 -4.28
CA VAL A 214 4.55 2.50 -3.39
C VAL A 214 5.39 3.31 -2.42
N THR A 215 5.31 2.97 -1.14
CA THR A 215 6.07 3.62 -0.08
C THR A 215 6.23 2.69 1.14
N ASP A 216 7.01 3.11 2.13
CA ASP A 216 7.04 2.46 3.45
C ASP A 216 5.77 2.78 4.26
N SER A 217 5.51 1.97 5.29
CA SER A 217 4.27 2.08 6.07
C SER A 217 4.13 3.39 6.86
N LEU A 218 5.23 3.94 7.38
CA LEU A 218 5.19 5.20 8.15
C LEU A 218 4.85 6.37 7.23
N THR A 219 5.55 6.48 6.10
CA THR A 219 5.30 7.53 5.11
C THR A 219 3.88 7.43 4.56
N GLY A 220 3.43 6.23 4.19
CA GLY A 220 2.07 6.01 3.69
C GLY A 220 0.99 6.32 4.73
N ASN A 221 1.21 5.99 6.00
CA ASN A 221 0.30 6.35 7.09
C ASN A 221 0.13 7.87 7.20
N ILE A 222 1.24 8.61 7.23
CA ILE A 222 1.23 10.07 7.31
C ILE A 222 0.53 10.66 6.07
N MET A 223 0.82 10.13 4.87
CA MET A 223 0.21 10.59 3.63
C MET A 223 -1.31 10.42 3.62
N VAL A 224 -1.81 9.24 4.01
CA VAL A 224 -3.26 9.02 4.11
C VAL A 224 -3.87 9.99 5.11
N LYS A 225 -3.26 10.15 6.29
CA LYS A 225 -3.77 11.07 7.30
C LYS A 225 -3.85 12.51 6.79
N MET A 226 -2.83 13.00 6.11
CA MET A 226 -2.82 14.35 5.55
C MET A 226 -3.82 14.52 4.41
N LEU A 227 -3.85 13.56 3.45
CA LEU A 227 -4.75 13.62 2.31
C LEU A 227 -6.22 13.40 2.70
N SER A 228 -6.50 12.70 3.79
CA SER A 228 -7.87 12.52 4.27
C SER A 228 -8.39 13.71 5.10
N SER A 229 -7.51 14.51 5.69
CA SER A 229 -7.90 15.58 6.63
C SER A 229 -7.63 17.01 6.13
N TYR A 230 -7.05 17.22 4.94
CA TYR A 230 -6.72 18.57 4.46
C TYR A 230 -7.95 19.47 4.28
N THR A 231 -9.10 18.91 3.90
CA THR A 231 -10.37 19.66 3.72
C THR A 231 -10.99 20.14 5.04
N THR A 232 -10.59 19.56 6.16
CA THR A 232 -11.06 19.89 7.50
C THR A 232 -10.03 20.67 8.32
N GLY A 233 -8.91 21.09 7.68
CA GLY A 233 -7.81 21.74 8.37
C GLY A 233 -7.11 20.85 9.40
N GLY A 234 -7.19 19.52 9.24
CA GLY A 234 -6.57 18.53 10.12
C GLY A 234 -7.42 18.14 11.33
N SER A 235 -8.66 18.64 11.45
CA SER A 235 -9.52 18.37 12.62
C SER A 235 -10.06 16.94 12.63
N PHE A 236 -10.33 16.35 11.46
CA PHE A 236 -10.71 14.95 11.30
C PHE A 236 -10.54 14.51 9.85
N GLU A 237 -10.52 13.20 9.62
CA GLU A 237 -10.42 12.63 8.28
C GLU A 237 -11.80 12.61 7.60
N ALA A 238 -11.96 13.32 6.49
CA ALA A 238 -13.24 13.48 5.77
C ALA A 238 -13.20 12.95 4.33
N MET A 239 -12.02 12.68 3.76
CA MET A 239 -11.83 12.30 2.38
C MET A 239 -11.17 10.93 2.25
N GLY A 240 -11.54 10.15 1.21
CA GLY A 240 -10.93 8.87 0.89
C GLY A 240 -11.62 7.67 1.52
N TYR A 241 -10.90 6.56 1.59
CA TYR A 241 -11.43 5.23 1.88
C TYR A 241 -10.71 4.53 3.04
N GLY A 242 -10.07 5.28 3.91
CA GLY A 242 -9.30 4.79 5.04
C GLY A 242 -7.93 4.21 4.63
N TYR A 243 -7.37 3.42 5.55
CA TYR A 243 -6.02 2.86 5.46
C TYR A 243 -5.99 1.54 4.69
N GLY A 244 -7.14 0.98 4.37
CA GLY A 244 -7.34 -0.12 3.44
C GLY A 244 -7.25 -1.52 4.04
N PRO A 245 -7.32 -2.54 3.17
CA PRO A 245 -7.27 -3.95 3.52
C PRO A 245 -5.86 -4.39 3.88
N GLY A 246 -5.75 -5.31 4.86
CA GLY A 246 -4.54 -6.11 5.03
C GLY A 246 -4.39 -7.08 3.87
N ILE A 247 -3.21 -7.07 3.22
CA ILE A 247 -2.85 -7.97 2.12
C ILE A 247 -1.52 -8.63 2.45
N GLY A 248 -1.40 -9.93 2.17
CA GLY A 248 -0.20 -10.71 2.34
C GLY A 248 -0.30 -12.07 1.65
N GLU A 249 0.84 -12.71 1.35
CA GLU A 249 0.84 -14.03 0.72
C GLU A 249 0.21 -15.07 1.69
N GLY A 250 -0.85 -15.74 1.24
CA GLY A 250 -1.58 -16.72 2.05
C GLY A 250 -2.47 -16.14 3.15
N TYR A 251 -2.64 -14.81 3.22
CA TYR A 251 -3.53 -14.16 4.16
C TYR A 251 -4.98 -14.24 3.64
N ASP A 252 -5.89 -14.79 4.44
CA ASP A 252 -7.24 -15.20 4.03
C ASP A 252 -8.37 -14.40 4.69
N ARG A 253 -8.07 -13.25 5.31
CA ARG A 253 -9.05 -12.37 5.97
C ARG A 253 -9.09 -11.01 5.32
N LEU A 254 -10.28 -10.47 5.12
CA LEU A 254 -10.46 -9.11 4.63
C LEU A 254 -10.81 -8.18 5.78
N VAL A 255 -9.78 -7.59 6.38
CA VAL A 255 -9.90 -6.61 7.46
C VAL A 255 -9.36 -5.27 6.96
N MET A 256 -10.21 -4.25 7.03
CA MET A 256 -9.91 -2.87 6.65
C MET A 256 -9.60 -2.04 7.88
N ILE A 257 -8.63 -1.15 7.77
CA ILE A 257 -8.30 -0.21 8.84
C ILE A 257 -8.83 1.19 8.54
N VAL A 258 -9.43 1.79 9.55
CA VAL A 258 -9.73 3.22 9.61
C VAL A 258 -9.07 3.82 10.85
N SER A 259 -8.83 5.12 10.86
CA SER A 259 -8.30 5.83 12.04
C SER A 259 -9.40 6.08 13.06
N ARG A 260 -9.04 6.21 14.33
CA ARG A 260 -9.95 6.68 15.38
C ARG A 260 -10.45 8.10 15.09
N ALA A 261 -9.67 8.90 14.35
CA ALA A 261 -10.01 10.24 13.89
C ALA A 261 -10.79 10.27 12.57
N SER A 262 -11.15 9.09 12.01
CA SER A 262 -11.92 9.02 10.77
C SER A 262 -13.36 9.47 11.01
N GLY A 263 -13.81 10.45 10.23
CA GLY A 263 -15.20 10.86 10.19
C GLY A 263 -16.09 9.86 9.45
N ALA A 264 -17.39 9.98 9.60
CA ALA A 264 -18.37 9.09 8.97
C ALA A 264 -18.15 8.90 7.45
N PRO A 265 -17.78 9.92 6.65
CA PRO A 265 -17.53 9.73 5.22
C PRO A 265 -16.38 8.76 4.92
N VAL A 266 -15.27 8.81 5.67
CA VAL A 266 -14.12 7.93 5.46
C VAL A 266 -14.44 6.50 5.91
N ILE A 267 -15.12 6.33 7.04
CA ILE A 267 -15.56 5.01 7.51
C ILE A 267 -16.54 4.38 6.48
N ALA A 268 -17.51 5.15 5.98
CA ALA A 268 -18.41 4.70 4.91
C ALA A 268 -17.65 4.37 3.63
N GLY A 269 -16.64 5.18 3.27
CA GLY A 269 -15.72 4.91 2.17
C GLY A 269 -14.98 3.58 2.34
N ALA A 270 -14.48 3.28 3.54
CA ALA A 270 -13.81 2.03 3.85
C ALA A 270 -14.75 0.81 3.71
N ILE A 271 -16.00 0.93 4.16
CA ILE A 271 -17.02 -0.13 3.98
C ILE A 271 -17.29 -0.37 2.48
N LYS A 272 -17.40 0.70 1.67
CA LYS A 272 -17.56 0.60 0.22
C LYS A 272 -16.36 -0.04 -0.45
N TYR A 273 -15.15 0.32 -0.02
CA TYR A 273 -13.92 -0.27 -0.52
C TYR A 273 -13.86 -1.77 -0.20
N ALA A 274 -14.20 -2.16 1.04
CA ALA A 274 -14.33 -3.57 1.42
C ALA A 274 -15.33 -4.31 0.51
N ALA A 275 -16.50 -3.73 0.26
CA ALA A 275 -17.52 -4.31 -0.62
C ALA A 275 -17.05 -4.47 -2.07
N GLN A 276 -16.25 -3.53 -2.60
CA GLN A 276 -15.63 -3.66 -3.93
C GLN A 276 -14.63 -4.81 -3.97
N LEU A 277 -13.80 -4.96 -2.93
CA LEU A 277 -12.82 -6.04 -2.82
C LEU A 277 -13.49 -7.41 -2.71
N VAL A 278 -14.62 -7.50 -2.00
CA VAL A 278 -15.44 -8.73 -1.95
C VAL A 278 -16.00 -9.08 -3.34
N ARG A 279 -16.60 -8.10 -4.03
CA ARG A 279 -17.14 -8.30 -5.40
C ARG A 279 -16.06 -8.68 -6.40
N GLY A 280 -14.88 -8.08 -6.29
CA GLY A 280 -13.70 -8.37 -7.13
C GLY A 280 -12.95 -9.64 -6.76
N ASN A 281 -13.37 -10.35 -5.69
CA ASN A 281 -12.75 -11.58 -5.22
C ASN A 281 -11.25 -11.43 -4.93
N ILE A 282 -10.92 -10.55 -3.96
CA ILE A 282 -9.54 -10.20 -3.60
C ILE A 282 -8.65 -11.43 -3.36
N PHE A 283 -9.16 -12.48 -2.74
CA PHE A 283 -8.36 -13.67 -2.41
C PHE A 283 -7.90 -14.41 -3.67
N LYS A 284 -8.77 -14.51 -4.68
CA LYS A 284 -8.42 -15.11 -5.98
C LYS A 284 -7.39 -14.24 -6.70
N VAL A 285 -7.59 -12.92 -6.75
CA VAL A 285 -6.64 -12.00 -7.38
C VAL A 285 -5.29 -12.05 -6.66
N ALA A 286 -5.28 -12.11 -5.33
CA ALA A 286 -4.06 -12.24 -4.54
C ALA A 286 -3.31 -13.54 -4.86
N GLU A 287 -4.01 -14.68 -4.90
CA GLU A 287 -3.41 -15.97 -5.27
C GLU A 287 -2.77 -15.92 -6.67
N GLU A 288 -3.49 -15.38 -7.66
CA GLU A 288 -3.01 -15.24 -9.04
C GLU A 288 -1.78 -14.32 -9.14
N GLU A 289 -1.79 -13.17 -8.46
CA GLU A 289 -0.70 -12.20 -8.49
C GLU A 289 0.56 -12.72 -7.76
N PHE A 290 0.41 -13.34 -6.59
CA PHE A 290 1.54 -13.96 -5.90
C PHE A 290 2.12 -15.13 -6.69
N ALA A 291 1.28 -15.95 -7.32
CA ALA A 291 1.76 -17.03 -8.19
C ALA A 291 2.55 -16.49 -9.38
N ALA A 292 2.07 -15.41 -10.02
CA ALA A 292 2.74 -14.76 -11.14
C ALA A 292 4.08 -14.13 -10.71
N ALA A 293 4.11 -13.39 -9.60
CA ALA A 293 5.32 -12.77 -9.07
C ALA A 293 6.37 -13.83 -8.66
N ASN A 294 5.94 -14.92 -8.01
CA ASN A 294 6.84 -16.03 -7.65
C ASN A 294 7.38 -16.76 -8.87
N LYS A 295 6.58 -16.94 -9.93
CA LYS A 295 7.03 -17.49 -11.22
C LYS A 295 8.07 -16.60 -11.87
N ALA A 296 7.95 -15.28 -11.75
CA ALA A 296 8.94 -14.31 -12.23
C ALA A 296 10.19 -14.21 -11.33
N GLY A 297 10.26 -14.99 -10.24
CA GLY A 297 11.44 -15.10 -9.40
C GLY A 297 11.44 -14.24 -8.13
N LEU A 298 10.29 -13.77 -7.66
CA LEU A 298 10.19 -12.92 -6.46
C LEU A 298 10.95 -13.52 -5.25
N LYS A 299 10.70 -14.77 -4.89
CA LYS A 299 11.35 -15.42 -3.74
C LYS A 299 12.86 -15.46 -3.89
N LYS A 300 13.36 -15.85 -5.06
CA LYS A 300 14.78 -15.90 -5.37
C LYS A 300 15.43 -14.51 -5.25
N LEU A 301 14.80 -13.48 -5.82
CA LEU A 301 15.28 -12.11 -5.76
C LEU A 301 15.38 -11.61 -4.30
N LEU A 302 14.39 -11.90 -3.45
CA LEU A 302 14.40 -11.51 -2.04
C LEU A 302 15.48 -12.28 -1.24
N GLU A 303 15.70 -13.56 -1.53
CA GLU A 303 16.77 -14.37 -0.91
C GLU A 303 18.17 -13.87 -1.29
N GLU A 304 18.39 -13.54 -2.56
CA GLU A 304 19.66 -12.99 -3.06
C GLU A 304 19.96 -11.63 -2.40
N ARG A 305 18.95 -10.77 -2.22
CA ARG A 305 19.09 -9.50 -1.49
C ARG A 305 19.47 -9.71 -0.04
N LYS A 306 18.81 -10.62 0.69
CA LYS A 306 19.16 -10.97 2.07
C LYS A 306 20.58 -11.48 2.19
N ALA A 307 21.01 -12.33 1.25
CA ALA A 307 22.37 -12.84 1.22
C ALA A 307 23.41 -11.72 0.94
N ALA A 308 23.09 -10.75 0.09
CA ALA A 308 23.95 -9.59 -0.17
C ALA A 308 24.04 -8.67 1.05
N ALA A 309 22.92 -8.34 1.70
CA ALA A 309 22.89 -7.52 2.91
C ALA A 309 23.69 -8.16 4.06
N ASN A 310 23.60 -9.49 4.25
CA ASN A 310 24.36 -10.21 5.26
C ASN A 310 25.87 -10.23 4.96
N LYS A 311 26.29 -10.18 3.69
CA LYS A 311 27.71 -10.06 3.32
C LYS A 311 28.27 -8.67 3.58
N GLN A 312 27.46 -7.61 3.43
CA GLN A 312 27.85 -6.23 3.76
C GLN A 312 27.90 -5.97 5.26
N ALA A 313 27.14 -6.70 6.08
CA ALA A 313 27.16 -6.63 7.53
C ALA A 313 28.40 -7.31 8.20
N ALA A 314 29.28 -7.96 7.41
CA ALA A 314 30.59 -8.39 7.92
C ALA A 314 31.46 -7.14 8.18
N PRO A 315 32.34 -7.14 9.24
CA PRO A 315 33.12 -5.96 9.58
C PRO A 315 33.85 -5.45 8.33
N ALA A 316 33.55 -4.22 7.92
CA ALA A 316 34.21 -3.57 6.81
C ALA A 316 35.72 -3.46 7.13
N GLU A 317 36.59 -3.93 6.23
CA GLU A 317 38.00 -3.59 6.28
C GLU A 317 38.10 -2.06 6.31
N GLU A 318 38.85 -1.51 7.27
CA GLU A 318 39.06 -0.07 7.38
C GLU A 318 39.73 0.43 6.10
N VAL A 319 38.97 1.05 5.21
CA VAL A 319 39.47 1.57 3.94
C VAL A 319 40.05 2.94 4.19
N VAL A 320 41.37 3.05 4.00
CA VAL A 320 42.07 4.33 4.16
C VAL A 320 41.82 5.22 2.96
N ALA A 321 41.33 6.45 3.21
CA ALA A 321 41.10 7.45 2.17
C ALA A 321 42.39 7.74 1.38
N PRO A 322 42.36 7.83 0.04
CA PRO A 322 43.46 8.33 -0.75
C PRO A 322 43.79 9.78 -0.42
N PRO A 323 44.93 10.32 -0.88
CA PRO A 323 45.27 11.74 -0.70
C PRO A 323 44.14 12.62 -1.19
N LYS A 324 43.84 13.68 -0.41
CA LYS A 324 42.73 14.58 -0.68
C LYS A 324 42.93 15.31 -2.02
N GLU A 325 41.89 15.28 -2.87
CA GLU A 325 41.81 16.00 -4.14
C GLU A 325 40.68 17.01 -4.11
N VAL A 326 40.68 17.98 -5.04
CA VAL A 326 39.56 18.91 -5.22
C VAL A 326 38.46 18.14 -5.98
N VAL A 327 37.30 18.07 -5.37
CA VAL A 327 36.14 17.38 -5.95
C VAL A 327 35.16 18.39 -6.56
N THR A 328 34.95 18.30 -7.87
CA THR A 328 34.09 19.19 -8.65
C THR A 328 32.98 18.43 -9.41
N GLY A 329 33.20 17.19 -9.70
CA GLY A 329 32.23 16.31 -10.33
C GLY A 329 31.29 15.68 -9.30
N ALA A 330 30.00 15.56 -9.61
CA ALA A 330 28.99 14.98 -8.75
C ALA A 330 28.29 13.78 -9.42
N ILE A 331 28.25 12.64 -8.76
CA ILE A 331 27.55 11.43 -9.19
C ILE A 331 26.29 11.29 -8.35
N ALA A 332 25.14 11.45 -8.99
CA ALA A 332 23.82 11.34 -8.37
C ALA A 332 23.19 9.95 -8.59
N GLY A 333 22.06 9.69 -7.90
CA GLY A 333 21.32 8.44 -8.08
C GLY A 333 21.73 7.33 -7.12
N ILE A 334 22.50 7.66 -6.07
CA ILE A 334 22.94 6.77 -5.00
C ILE A 334 22.01 6.97 -3.80
N GLU A 335 21.61 5.89 -3.14
CA GLU A 335 20.81 5.98 -1.92
C GLU A 335 21.65 6.51 -0.76
N ILE A 336 21.03 7.27 0.15
CA ILE A 336 21.74 7.88 1.28
C ILE A 336 22.44 6.86 2.17
N MET A 337 21.84 5.66 2.33
CA MET A 337 22.42 4.59 3.14
C MET A 337 23.61 3.90 2.47
N ASP A 338 23.70 3.96 1.15
CA ASP A 338 24.78 3.35 0.35
C ASP A 338 25.91 4.34 0.04
N LEU A 339 25.76 5.60 0.47
CA LEU A 339 26.66 6.69 0.07
C LEU A 339 28.10 6.46 0.57
N GLU A 340 28.26 6.06 1.82
CA GLU A 340 29.59 5.76 2.42
C GLU A 340 30.21 4.52 1.79
N ASP A 341 29.41 3.50 1.48
CA ASP A 341 29.89 2.29 0.81
C ASP A 341 30.34 2.57 -0.62
N ALA A 342 29.61 3.43 -1.34
CA ALA A 342 30.00 3.91 -2.67
C ALA A 342 31.32 4.69 -2.63
N VAL A 343 31.51 5.57 -1.63
CA VAL A 343 32.77 6.27 -1.38
C VAL A 343 33.91 5.26 -1.10
N ASN A 344 33.67 4.26 -0.24
CA ASN A 344 34.64 3.22 0.08
C ASN A 344 35.06 2.39 -1.14
N VAL A 345 34.15 2.11 -2.08
CA VAL A 345 34.48 1.45 -3.35
C VAL A 345 35.49 2.28 -4.16
N LEU A 346 35.30 3.60 -4.24
CA LEU A 346 36.22 4.49 -4.94
C LEU A 346 37.57 4.60 -4.23
N TRP A 347 37.59 4.68 -2.90
CA TRP A 347 38.82 4.70 -2.11
C TRP A 347 39.65 3.41 -2.29
N LYS A 348 38.99 2.22 -2.31
CA LYS A 348 39.66 0.94 -2.62
C LYS A 348 40.32 0.95 -3.99
N ASN A 349 39.74 1.70 -4.94
CA ASN A 349 40.29 1.91 -6.29
C ASN A 349 41.25 3.10 -6.38
N LYS A 350 41.69 3.65 -5.24
CA LYS A 350 42.64 4.80 -5.13
C LYS A 350 42.10 6.08 -5.77
N ILE A 351 40.79 6.26 -5.82
CA ILE A 351 40.13 7.49 -6.25
C ILE A 351 39.60 8.18 -5.00
N TYR A 352 40.03 9.42 -4.79
CA TYR A 352 39.51 10.25 -3.70
C TYR A 352 38.05 10.65 -4.02
N ALA A 353 37.18 10.45 -3.05
CA ALA A 353 35.77 10.78 -3.15
C ALA A 353 35.24 11.27 -1.79
N GLU A 354 34.23 12.13 -1.82
CA GLU A 354 33.53 12.63 -0.64
C GLU A 354 32.02 12.37 -0.79
N SER A 355 31.33 12.04 0.30
CA SER A 355 29.88 12.05 0.34
C SER A 355 29.36 13.47 0.45
N GLY A 356 28.26 13.76 -0.27
CA GLY A 356 27.67 15.09 -0.29
C GLY A 356 26.17 15.08 -0.54
N MET A 357 25.57 16.27 -0.48
CA MET A 357 24.16 16.48 -0.76
C MET A 357 24.04 17.46 -1.93
N GLY A 358 23.51 16.99 -3.05
CA GLY A 358 23.19 17.82 -4.22
C GLY A 358 21.75 18.33 -4.19
N CYS A 359 21.38 19.16 -5.16
CA CYS A 359 20.01 19.70 -5.29
C CYS A 359 18.93 18.63 -5.47
N THR A 360 19.30 17.44 -5.93
CA THR A 360 18.38 16.34 -6.24
C THR A 360 18.51 15.16 -5.29
N GLY A 361 19.31 15.24 -4.25
CA GLY A 361 19.53 14.18 -3.25
C GLY A 361 21.00 13.88 -3.00
N PRO A 362 21.31 12.72 -2.39
CA PRO A 362 22.68 12.29 -2.11
C PRO A 362 23.55 12.20 -3.35
N VAL A 363 24.80 12.60 -3.25
CA VAL A 363 25.77 12.53 -4.35
C VAL A 363 27.13 12.08 -3.83
N VAL A 364 27.89 11.36 -4.65
CA VAL A 364 29.32 11.15 -4.45
C VAL A 364 30.09 12.19 -5.27
N LEU A 365 30.96 12.91 -4.60
CA LEU A 365 31.79 13.96 -5.19
C LEU A 365 33.17 13.40 -5.50
N VAL A 366 33.65 13.64 -6.71
CA VAL A 366 34.98 13.22 -7.20
C VAL A 366 35.63 14.37 -8.01
N SER A 367 36.92 14.25 -8.31
CA SER A 367 37.55 15.20 -9.26
C SER A 367 37.02 14.95 -10.68
N ASP A 368 36.91 16.00 -11.49
CA ASP A 368 36.44 15.89 -12.89
C ASP A 368 37.26 14.88 -13.70
N ALA A 369 38.57 14.80 -13.42
CA ALA A 369 39.48 13.85 -14.07
C ALA A 369 39.12 12.38 -13.81
N ASN A 370 38.46 12.09 -12.68
CA ASN A 370 38.07 10.75 -12.26
C ASN A 370 36.59 10.45 -12.45
N LEU A 371 35.78 11.41 -12.94
CA LEU A 371 34.33 11.31 -12.99
C LEU A 371 33.83 10.09 -13.79
N GLU A 372 34.26 9.94 -15.05
CA GLU A 372 33.84 8.84 -15.91
C GLU A 372 34.26 7.49 -15.36
N LYS A 373 35.49 7.38 -14.85
CA LYS A 373 36.01 6.17 -14.23
C LYS A 373 35.24 5.80 -12.97
N SER A 374 34.89 6.80 -12.16
CA SER A 374 34.11 6.59 -10.94
C SER A 374 32.67 6.12 -11.23
N ILE A 375 32.03 6.69 -12.25
CA ILE A 375 30.71 6.23 -12.72
C ILE A 375 30.77 4.76 -13.15
N ALA A 376 31.79 4.38 -13.92
CA ALA A 376 31.95 2.99 -14.39
C ALA A 376 32.13 2.01 -13.21
N LEU A 377 32.98 2.35 -12.23
CA LEU A 377 33.20 1.53 -11.03
C LEU A 377 31.95 1.41 -10.16
N LEU A 378 31.21 2.51 -9.98
CA LEU A 378 29.98 2.50 -9.19
C LEU A 378 28.84 1.76 -9.90
N LYS A 379 28.79 1.76 -11.24
CA LYS A 379 27.89 0.91 -12.04
C LYS A 379 28.21 -0.57 -11.88
N GLU A 380 29.49 -0.94 -11.99
CA GLU A 380 29.95 -2.33 -11.78
C GLU A 380 29.63 -2.82 -10.36
N ALA A 381 29.74 -1.93 -9.37
CA ALA A 381 29.40 -2.21 -7.98
C ALA A 381 27.88 -2.14 -7.67
N GLY A 382 27.05 -1.71 -8.64
CA GLY A 382 25.59 -1.69 -8.50
C GLY A 382 25.00 -0.48 -7.78
N TYR A 383 25.78 0.58 -7.54
CA TYR A 383 25.32 1.81 -6.86
C TYR A 383 24.71 2.85 -7.82
N VAL A 384 25.02 2.77 -9.10
CA VAL A 384 24.52 3.68 -10.15
C VAL A 384 24.02 2.84 -11.33
N GLN A 385 22.93 3.27 -11.97
CA GLN A 385 22.35 2.62 -13.17
C GLN A 385 22.98 3.10 -14.47
#